data_3af5c3aa13abd7ae7d5050402d45cdf1
#
_entry.id   3af5c3aa13abd7ae7d5050402d45cdf1
#
_cell.length_a   1.000
_cell.length_b   1.000
_cell.length_c   1.000
_cell.angle_alpha   90.00
_cell.angle_beta   90.00
_cell.angle_gamma   90.00
#
_symmetry.space_group_name_H-M   'P 1'
#
loop_
_entity.id
_entity.type
_entity.pdbx_description
1 polymer ?
#
loop_
_entity_poly.entity_id
_entity_poly.type
_entity_poly.pdbx_seq_one_letter_code
_entity_poly.pdbx_strand_id
1 'polypeptide(L)'
;MELYISVISEIDLLGYQNISKEEMLKVKLFLNECQIIPLHNEIKDNCIEIKQKHKIKTPDAIVASTAKFLDMPLLTADKGFENLSDTKVLLYKL
;
A
#
# COMPACT_ATOMS: atom_id res chain seq x y z
N MET A 1 7.00 16.90 -2.88
CA MET A 1 6.56 15.90 -1.90
C MET A 1 6.87 14.52 -2.45
N GLU A 2 7.53 13.69 -1.65
CA GLU A 2 7.81 12.32 -2.06
C GLU A 2 6.67 11.40 -1.67
N LEU A 3 6.28 10.55 -2.60
CA LEU A 3 5.28 9.52 -2.36
C LEU A 3 5.93 8.15 -2.40
N TYR A 4 5.58 7.33 -1.42
CA TYR A 4 6.07 5.96 -1.31
C TYR A 4 4.91 5.01 -1.54
N ILE A 5 5.13 4.02 -2.38
CA ILE A 5 4.09 3.06 -2.77
C ILE A 5 4.65 1.65 -2.61
N SER A 6 3.86 0.78 -1.98
CA SER A 6 4.21 -0.63 -1.90
C SER A 6 4.19 -1.26 -3.30
N VAL A 7 5.10 -2.20 -3.54
CA VAL A 7 5.10 -2.96 -4.79
C VAL A 7 3.76 -3.65 -5.05
N ILE A 8 3.03 -4.04 -4.00
CA ILE A 8 1.71 -4.66 -4.18
C ILE A 8 0.71 -3.67 -4.78
N SER A 9 0.82 -2.39 -4.42
CA SER A 9 -0.03 -1.35 -5.00
C SER A 9 0.30 -1.10 -6.47
N GLU A 10 1.58 -1.16 -6.81
CA GLU A 10 1.99 -1.08 -8.22
C GLU A 10 1.37 -2.22 -9.04
N ILE A 11 1.43 -3.44 -8.50
CA ILE A 11 0.82 -4.60 -9.17
C ILE A 11 -0.68 -4.40 -9.34
N ASP A 12 -1.37 -3.94 -8.30
CA ASP A 12 -2.82 -3.74 -8.36
C ASP A 12 -3.19 -2.64 -9.36
N LEU A 13 -2.43 -1.55 -9.40
CA LEU A 13 -2.72 -0.44 -10.29
C LEU A 13 -2.52 -0.77 -11.77
N LEU A 14 -1.55 -1.64 -12.07
CA LEU A 14 -1.24 -2.01 -13.45
C LEU A 14 -1.84 -3.34 -13.86
N GLY A 15 -2.24 -4.16 -12.90
CA GLY A 15 -2.62 -5.55 -13.13
C GLY A 15 -4.11 -5.82 -13.23
N TYR A 16 -4.98 -4.81 -13.23
CA TYR A 16 -6.42 -5.11 -13.31
C TYR A 16 -6.82 -5.47 -14.75
N GLN A 17 -7.84 -6.31 -14.83
CA GLN A 17 -8.32 -6.80 -16.13
C GLN A 17 -8.82 -5.66 -17.01
N ASN A 18 -8.51 -5.76 -18.29
CA ASN A 18 -8.99 -4.83 -19.31
C ASN A 18 -8.44 -3.40 -19.19
N ILE A 19 -7.33 -3.25 -18.47
CA ILE A 19 -6.68 -1.95 -18.43
C ILE A 19 -6.29 -1.53 -19.87
N SER A 20 -6.65 -0.32 -20.26
CA SER A 20 -6.32 0.18 -21.59
C SER A 20 -4.86 0.63 -21.64
N LYS A 21 -4.31 0.74 -22.85
CA LYS A 21 -2.95 1.25 -23.03
C LYS A 21 -2.83 2.68 -22.52
N GLU A 22 -3.86 3.49 -22.71
CA GLU A 22 -3.89 4.87 -22.24
C GLU A 22 -3.86 4.94 -20.71
N GLU A 23 -4.69 4.13 -20.05
CA GLU A 23 -4.71 4.06 -18.59
C GLU A 23 -3.37 3.58 -18.04
N MET A 24 -2.81 2.54 -18.65
CA MET A 24 -1.50 2.01 -18.26
C MET A 24 -0.42 3.08 -18.35
N LEU A 25 -0.43 3.87 -19.43
CA LEU A 25 0.54 4.94 -19.60
C LEU A 25 0.42 5.98 -18.50
N LYS A 26 -0.82 6.39 -18.17
CA LYS A 26 -1.06 7.37 -17.12
C LYS A 26 -0.58 6.88 -15.77
N VAL A 27 -0.87 5.61 -15.45
CA VAL A 27 -0.44 5.01 -14.19
C VAL A 27 1.09 4.94 -14.12
N LYS A 28 1.74 4.52 -15.22
CA LYS A 28 3.21 4.45 -15.26
C LYS A 28 3.86 5.81 -15.07
N LEU A 29 3.28 6.85 -15.65
CA LEU A 29 3.79 8.22 -15.46
C LEU A 29 3.69 8.64 -13.99
N PHE A 30 2.57 8.33 -13.35
CA PHE A 30 2.41 8.60 -11.93
C PHE A 30 3.42 7.80 -11.09
N LEU A 31 3.58 6.51 -11.39
CA LEU A 31 4.49 5.65 -10.62
C LEU A 31 5.95 6.08 -10.75
N ASN A 32 6.34 6.68 -11.89
CA ASN A 32 7.68 7.21 -12.07
C ASN A 32 8.00 8.35 -11.09
N GLU A 33 6.98 9.02 -10.57
CA GLU A 33 7.13 10.07 -9.56
C GLU A 33 7.20 9.50 -8.13
N CYS A 34 6.96 8.20 -7.97
CA CYS A 34 6.88 7.56 -6.67
C CYS A 34 8.11 6.71 -6.39
N GLN A 35 8.38 6.51 -5.11
CA GLN A 35 9.35 5.51 -4.65
C GLN A 35 8.60 4.20 -4.45
N ILE A 36 8.98 3.16 -5.20
CA ILE A 36 8.34 1.84 -5.07
C ILE A 36 9.11 1.04 -4.03
N ILE A 37 8.43 0.59 -3.01
CA ILE A 37 9.02 -0.16 -1.90
C ILE A 37 8.77 -1.66 -2.12
N PRO A 38 9.82 -2.46 -2.29
CA PRO A 38 9.64 -3.89 -2.49
C PRO A 38 9.20 -4.60 -1.22
N LEU A 39 8.65 -5.79 -1.39
CA LEU A 39 8.29 -6.66 -0.26
C LEU A 39 9.55 -7.40 0.19
N HIS A 40 10.32 -6.78 1.07
CA HIS A 40 11.50 -7.42 1.66
C HIS A 40 11.15 -8.09 3.00
N ASN A 41 12.15 -8.76 3.59
CA ASN A 41 11.92 -9.62 4.76
C ASN A 41 11.31 -8.87 5.95
N GLU A 42 11.75 -7.65 6.23
CA GLU A 42 11.25 -6.91 7.38
C GLU A 42 9.78 -6.53 7.20
N ILE A 43 9.40 -6.12 6.00
CA ILE A 43 7.98 -5.82 5.70
C ILE A 43 7.16 -7.11 5.76
N LYS A 44 7.68 -8.20 5.23
CA LYS A 44 7.02 -9.51 5.29
C LYS A 44 6.74 -9.91 6.75
N ASP A 45 7.73 -9.78 7.62
CA ASP A 45 7.58 -10.16 9.02
C ASP A 45 6.55 -9.27 9.73
N ASN A 46 6.56 -7.97 9.46
CA ASN A 46 5.55 -7.05 9.98
C ASN A 46 4.15 -7.42 9.48
N CYS A 47 4.06 -7.82 8.21
CA CYS A 47 2.80 -8.23 7.61
C CYS A 47 2.22 -9.46 8.32
N ILE A 48 3.07 -10.45 8.59
CA ILE A 48 2.66 -11.64 9.32
C ILE A 48 2.11 -11.26 10.69
N GLU A 49 2.82 -10.38 11.40
CA GLU A 49 2.41 -9.92 12.73
C GLU A 49 1.06 -9.19 12.69
N ILE A 50 0.86 -8.32 11.71
CA ILE A 50 -0.41 -7.60 11.56
C ILE A 50 -1.56 -8.57 11.30
N LYS A 51 -1.34 -9.58 10.45
CA LYS A 51 -2.37 -10.57 10.15
C LYS A 51 -2.71 -11.45 11.34
N GLN A 52 -1.76 -11.67 12.24
CA GLN A 52 -2.02 -12.43 13.47
C GLN A 52 -2.91 -11.66 14.44
N LYS A 53 -2.82 -10.33 14.43
CA LYS A 53 -3.54 -9.47 15.37
C LYS A 53 -4.85 -8.92 14.83
N HIS A 54 -5.00 -8.86 13.52
CA HIS A 54 -6.14 -8.21 12.87
C HIS A 54 -6.70 -9.06 11.75
N LYS A 55 -8.00 -8.93 11.54
CA LYS A 55 -8.67 -9.59 10.42
C LYS A 55 -8.54 -8.71 9.19
N ILE A 56 -7.50 -8.92 8.42
CA ILE A 56 -7.13 -8.08 7.29
C ILE A 56 -6.65 -8.95 6.12
N LYS A 57 -6.96 -8.54 4.91
CA LYS A 57 -6.51 -9.25 3.71
C LYS A 57 -5.02 -9.02 3.49
N THR A 58 -4.34 -10.00 2.89
CA THR A 58 -2.90 -9.95 2.68
C THR A 58 -2.43 -8.70 1.93
N PRO A 59 -3.03 -8.29 0.79
CA PRO A 59 -2.57 -7.07 0.13
C PRO A 59 -2.64 -5.84 1.03
N ASP A 60 -3.72 -5.69 1.77
CA ASP A 60 -3.90 -4.55 2.69
C ASP A 60 -2.88 -4.61 3.83
N ALA A 61 -2.60 -5.81 4.34
CA ALA A 61 -1.59 -5.99 5.38
C ALA A 61 -0.20 -5.61 4.88
N ILE A 62 0.12 -5.89 3.62
CA ILE A 62 1.41 -5.50 3.03
C ILE A 62 1.51 -3.98 2.94
N VAL A 63 0.44 -3.30 2.52
CA VAL A 63 0.42 -1.84 2.45
C VAL A 63 0.64 -1.23 3.83
N ALA A 64 -0.08 -1.71 4.84
CA ALA A 64 0.06 -1.24 6.21
C ALA A 64 1.47 -1.51 6.76
N SER A 65 2.03 -2.68 6.46
CA SER A 65 3.38 -3.06 6.90
C SER A 65 4.45 -2.17 6.27
N THR A 66 4.24 -1.77 5.03
CA THR A 66 5.14 -0.86 4.33
C THR A 66 5.14 0.51 5.02
N ALA A 67 3.96 1.03 5.34
CA ALA A 67 3.86 2.30 6.06
C ALA A 67 4.52 2.23 7.43
N LYS A 68 4.33 1.15 8.16
CA LYS A 68 4.97 0.94 9.45
C LYS A 68 6.49 0.88 9.32
N PHE A 69 6.99 0.15 8.34
CA PHE A 69 8.42 0.04 8.07
C PHE A 69 9.05 1.40 7.81
N LEU A 70 8.37 2.25 7.04
CA LEU A 70 8.84 3.59 6.72
C LEU A 70 8.62 4.59 7.85
N ASP A 71 7.90 4.20 8.89
CA ASP A 71 7.47 5.08 9.99
C ASP A 71 6.75 6.31 9.42
N MET A 72 5.88 6.07 8.46
CA MET A 72 5.12 7.12 7.78
C MET A 72 3.63 6.84 7.92
N PRO A 73 2.80 7.88 7.92
CA PRO A 73 1.36 7.66 7.96
C PRO A 73 0.85 7.04 6.66
N LEU A 74 -0.12 6.15 6.80
CA LEU A 74 -0.81 5.55 5.65
C LEU A 74 -1.99 6.45 5.28
N LEU A 75 -1.97 6.98 4.06
CA LEU A 75 -3.08 7.76 3.54
C LEU A 75 -4.00 6.84 2.73
N THR A 76 -5.24 6.71 3.16
CA THR A 76 -6.19 5.80 2.52
C THR A 76 -7.61 6.31 2.67
N ALA A 77 -8.48 5.94 1.73
CA ALA A 77 -9.92 6.15 1.85
C ALA A 77 -10.63 4.92 2.44
N ASP A 78 -9.91 3.84 2.67
CA ASP A 78 -10.48 2.57 3.15
C ASP A 78 -10.52 2.54 4.68
N LYS A 79 -11.73 2.51 5.24
CA LYS A 79 -11.94 2.46 6.69
C LYS A 79 -11.43 1.18 7.33
N GLY A 80 -11.16 0.14 6.56
CA GLY A 80 -10.61 -1.12 7.09
C GLY A 80 -9.26 -0.97 7.77
N PHE A 81 -8.55 0.13 7.52
CA PHE A 81 -7.27 0.41 8.15
C PHE A 81 -7.37 1.16 9.49
N GLU A 82 -8.55 1.65 9.87
CA GLU A 82 -8.72 2.50 11.07
C GLU A 82 -8.24 1.85 12.36
N ASN A 83 -8.40 0.54 12.49
CA ASN A 83 -8.18 -0.16 13.74
C ASN A 83 -6.80 -0.79 13.85
N LEU A 84 -5.87 -0.42 12.97
CA LEU A 84 -4.51 -0.95 13.02
C LEU A 84 -3.69 -0.17 14.05
N SER A 85 -3.42 -0.80 15.19
CA SER A 85 -2.76 -0.15 16.32
C SER A 85 -1.31 0.25 16.06
N ASP A 86 -0.65 -0.47 15.14
CA ASP A 86 0.78 -0.28 14.87
C ASP A 86 1.06 0.64 13.69
N THR A 87 0.02 1.19 13.08
CA THR A 87 0.15 2.00 11.86
C THR A 87 -0.61 3.30 12.05
N LYS A 88 0.05 4.41 11.75
CA LYS A 88 -0.63 5.71 11.72
C LYS A 88 -1.45 5.79 10.45
N VAL A 89 -2.76 5.91 10.59
CA VAL A 89 -3.66 5.93 9.45
C VAL A 89 -4.31 7.30 9.32
N LEU A 90 -4.16 7.89 8.14
CA LEU A 90 -4.86 9.11 7.79
C LEU A 90 -5.94 8.75 6.77
N LEU A 91 -7.19 8.88 7.17
CA LEU A 91 -8.30 8.66 6.26
C LEU A 91 -8.67 9.95 5.55
N TYR A 92 -8.97 9.85 4.26
CA TYR A 92 -9.52 10.97 3.52
C TYR A 92 -10.84 10.54 2.86
N LYS A 93 -11.71 11.50 2.67
CA LYS A 93 -12.99 11.26 2.00
C LYS A 93 -12.94 11.83 0.60
N LEU A 94 -13.41 11.04 -0.32
CA LEU A 94 -13.55 11.47 -1.70
C LEU A 94 -14.83 12.29 -1.89
#